data_c57dfd5ba9180d2b2074664f400c2049
#
_entry.id   c57dfd5ba9180d2b2074664f400c2049
#
_cell.length_a   1.000
_cell.length_b   1.000
_cell.length_c   1.000
_cell.angle_alpha   90.00
_cell.angle_beta   90.00
_cell.angle_gamma   90.00
#
_symmetry.space_group_name_H-M   'P 1'
#
loop_
_entity.id
_entity.type
_entity.pdbx_description
1 polymer ?
#
loop_
_entity_poly.entity_id
_entity_poly.type
_entity_poly.pdbx_seq_one_letter_code
_entity_poly.pdbx_strand_id
1 'polypeptide(L)'
;MRSKLEGNDISVAGDHPQQDSEAVLKRKPLRFLDETLRNGQQSLWATRMKTKSMLPIAPVMNEAGFDEVCAMAGVSFETSAMYLYEDPWERMRLLHQQMPQTQLDGLVRARNLWGWKSQPYDVQELFLKTLLRNGMHSIKVFDGLNDYRNLEWLVKRAKGLGFKVKGLIGFALTPAHTDEYLALKAQELMDLKVDALVFTDSAGLMYPQRCRTAVTAIRDVIGDTEMHFHSHTITGLANDCYREAIRCGVDVVWTAARPLAYGKAVPWTVDVIRMAHEEGRPVFLDEEKIREIDDWFYWVAHEEGKPIPEQVRFDPAFYQQYAGHQIPGGMFSNLVKQLQDLGLGNRLSEVLEETARVRAELGHPHMVTPFSQFVGVQAVLNVMEGKRYSKVPEEVRLYARGYYGMPIHPLDPNVRDALIADEPLLDSLEGLDEPFLPKIRKEHGPFDSDEDLLLFLFLNPAAYSNFRKYRTPIAWNPNRSPLISLITELSKMPDLRSVQFSRGSLKLKLARSDV
;
A
#
# COMPACT_ATOMS: atom_id res chain seq x y z
N MET A 1 -56.22 51.77 4.92
CA MET A 1 -56.71 50.42 5.32
C MET A 1 -55.52 49.61 5.75
N ARG A 2 -55.40 49.41 7.05
CA ARG A 2 -54.33 48.53 7.67
C ARG A 2 -54.88 47.13 7.73
N SER A 3 -54.13 46.11 7.25
CA SER A 3 -54.39 44.72 7.58
C SER A 3 -53.15 44.13 8.28
N LYS A 4 -53.41 43.58 9.45
CA LYS A 4 -52.53 42.91 10.35
C LYS A 4 -51.98 41.61 9.68
N LEU A 5 -50.72 41.38 9.82
CA LEU A 5 -50.13 40.03 9.66
C LEU A 5 -49.67 39.60 11.05
N GLU A 6 -50.32 38.56 11.54
CA GLU A 6 -49.99 37.85 12.78
C GLU A 6 -48.75 37.02 12.58
N GLY A 7 -47.81 37.12 13.52
CA GLY A 7 -46.62 36.29 13.55
C GLY A 7 -46.94 34.87 14.03
N ASN A 8 -46.45 33.88 13.29
CA ASN A 8 -46.34 32.52 13.78
C ASN A 8 -44.89 32.31 14.22
N ASP A 9 -44.68 32.26 15.53
CA ASP A 9 -43.50 31.73 16.15
C ASP A 9 -43.46 30.20 15.91
N ILE A 10 -42.57 29.76 15.02
CA ILE A 10 -42.21 28.34 14.89
C ILE A 10 -40.98 28.11 15.79
N SER A 11 -41.22 27.64 17.00
CA SER A 11 -40.19 27.07 17.84
C SER A 11 -39.73 25.75 17.19
N VAL A 12 -38.54 25.73 16.58
CA VAL A 12 -37.87 24.53 16.18
C VAL A 12 -37.25 23.93 17.44
N ALA A 13 -37.98 23.06 18.12
CA ALA A 13 -37.42 22.15 19.09
C ALA A 13 -36.60 21.12 18.30
N GLY A 14 -35.30 21.26 18.33
CA GLY A 14 -34.35 20.25 17.82
C GLY A 14 -34.35 19.04 18.76
N ASP A 15 -35.18 18.06 18.49
CA ASP A 15 -34.95 16.72 18.99
C ASP A 15 -33.70 16.13 18.28
N HIS A 16 -32.54 16.30 18.93
CA HIS A 16 -31.43 15.42 18.69
C HIS A 16 -31.82 14.08 19.30
N PRO A 17 -31.98 13.00 18.52
CA PRO A 17 -32.14 11.68 19.12
C PRO A 17 -30.86 11.39 19.88
N GLN A 18 -30.94 11.31 21.20
CA GLN A 18 -29.97 10.62 22.02
C GLN A 18 -29.89 9.20 21.47
N GLN A 19 -28.90 8.94 20.62
CA GLN A 19 -28.59 7.58 20.20
C GLN A 19 -28.26 6.81 21.47
N ASP A 20 -29.08 5.80 21.77
CA ASP A 20 -28.92 4.93 22.93
C ASP A 20 -27.47 4.44 22.98
N SER A 21 -26.73 4.82 23.99
CA SER A 21 -25.36 4.40 24.22
C SER A 21 -25.21 2.87 24.26
N GLU A 22 -26.27 2.14 24.66
CA GLU A 22 -26.35 0.68 24.60
C GLU A 22 -26.46 0.12 23.17
N ALA A 23 -27.07 0.84 22.22
CA ALA A 23 -27.16 0.39 20.82
C ALA A 23 -25.82 0.56 20.09
N VAL A 24 -25.02 1.55 20.45
CA VAL A 24 -23.67 1.77 19.94
C VAL A 24 -22.73 0.65 20.39
N LEU A 25 -22.82 0.21 21.65
CA LEU A 25 -22.01 -0.89 22.19
C LEU A 25 -22.32 -2.26 21.58
N LYS A 26 -23.45 -2.43 20.88
CA LYS A 26 -23.83 -3.67 20.20
C LYS A 26 -23.23 -3.80 18.79
N ARG A 27 -22.68 -2.73 18.20
CA ARG A 27 -22.01 -2.80 16.90
C ARG A 27 -20.59 -3.35 17.06
N LYS A 28 -20.16 -4.22 16.14
CA LYS A 28 -18.77 -4.71 16.12
C LYS A 28 -17.80 -3.52 16.07
N PRO A 29 -16.73 -3.48 16.88
CA PRO A 29 -15.76 -2.39 16.83
C PRO A 29 -15.09 -2.30 15.45
N LEU A 30 -14.76 -1.09 15.05
CA LEU A 30 -13.89 -0.88 13.88
C LEU A 30 -12.44 -1.04 14.33
N ARG A 31 -11.70 -1.89 13.62
CA ARG A 31 -10.29 -2.17 13.89
C ARG A 31 -9.40 -1.51 12.83
N PHE A 32 -8.12 -1.36 13.13
CA PHE A 32 -7.19 -0.60 12.32
C PHE A 32 -5.93 -1.42 12.03
N LEU A 33 -5.50 -1.40 10.77
CA LEU A 33 -4.18 -1.83 10.33
C LEU A 33 -3.35 -0.59 9.99
N ASP A 34 -2.19 -0.44 10.62
CA ASP A 34 -1.28 0.67 10.34
C ASP A 34 -0.44 0.42 9.08
N GLU A 35 -0.43 1.39 8.20
CA GLU A 35 0.31 1.38 6.93
C GLU A 35 1.47 2.40 6.88
N THR A 36 1.76 3.04 7.99
CA THR A 36 2.80 4.09 8.08
C THR A 36 4.15 3.59 7.62
N LEU A 37 4.57 2.43 8.12
CA LEU A 37 5.91 1.88 7.87
C LEU A 37 6.06 1.28 6.45
N ARG A 38 4.96 1.05 5.74
CA ARG A 38 5.00 0.47 4.38
C ARG A 38 4.35 1.38 3.34
N ASN A 39 3.01 1.51 3.32
CA ASN A 39 2.31 2.27 2.28
C ASN A 39 2.60 3.77 2.35
N GLY A 40 2.55 4.37 3.54
CA GLY A 40 2.80 5.79 3.74
C GLY A 40 4.17 6.20 3.21
N GLN A 41 5.24 5.55 3.68
CA GLN A 41 6.59 5.87 3.22
C GLN A 41 6.82 5.50 1.75
N GLN A 42 6.19 4.46 1.25
CA GLN A 42 6.30 4.07 -0.16
C GLN A 42 5.69 5.16 -1.06
N SER A 43 4.53 5.66 -0.70
CA SER A 43 3.77 6.61 -1.50
C SER A 43 4.31 8.04 -1.42
N LEU A 44 4.88 8.43 -0.28
CA LEU A 44 5.22 9.82 0.02
C LEU A 44 6.72 10.09 0.16
N TRP A 45 7.50 9.12 0.66
CA TRP A 45 8.93 9.27 0.94
C TRP A 45 9.79 8.38 0.05
N ALA A 46 9.28 7.98 -1.12
CA ALA A 46 9.96 7.14 -2.11
C ALA A 46 10.55 5.86 -1.50
N THR A 47 9.90 5.32 -0.46
CA THR A 47 10.35 4.13 0.28
C THR A 47 11.74 4.29 0.94
N ARG A 48 12.13 5.53 1.29
CA ARG A 48 13.47 5.87 1.81
C ARG A 48 13.51 6.10 3.32
N MET A 49 12.52 5.64 4.08
CA MET A 49 12.57 5.70 5.54
C MET A 49 13.61 4.70 6.07
N LYS A 50 14.56 5.19 6.85
CA LYS A 50 15.60 4.36 7.48
C LYS A 50 15.03 3.59 8.67
N THR A 51 15.52 2.38 8.91
CA THR A 51 15.07 1.55 10.04
C THR A 51 15.28 2.24 11.40
N LYS A 52 16.36 3.02 11.56
CA LYS A 52 16.60 3.82 12.76
C LYS A 52 15.52 4.87 13.08
N SER A 53 14.69 5.22 12.10
CA SER A 53 13.54 6.13 12.26
C SER A 53 12.22 5.40 12.56
N MET A 54 12.18 4.08 12.38
CA MET A 54 11.04 3.22 12.70
C MET A 54 11.12 2.65 14.12
N LEU A 55 12.31 2.16 14.51
CA LEU A 55 12.49 1.39 15.74
C LEU A 55 12.17 2.14 17.04
N PRO A 56 12.55 3.42 17.23
CA PRO A 56 12.29 4.10 18.50
C PRO A 56 10.79 4.30 18.81
N ILE A 57 9.93 4.39 17.78
CA ILE A 57 8.49 4.56 17.94
C ILE A 57 7.73 3.22 17.95
N ALA A 58 8.37 2.14 17.53
CA ALA A 58 7.74 0.83 17.43
C ALA A 58 7.12 0.32 18.76
N PRO A 59 7.74 0.53 19.95
CA PRO A 59 7.08 0.19 21.21
C PRO A 59 5.75 0.92 21.44
N VAL A 60 5.67 2.20 21.05
CA VAL A 60 4.42 2.98 21.15
C VAL A 60 3.38 2.44 20.17
N MET A 61 3.79 2.10 18.94
CA MET A 61 2.92 1.45 17.96
C MET A 61 2.40 0.11 18.45
N ASN A 62 3.23 -0.67 19.16
CA ASN A 62 2.85 -1.95 19.76
C ASN A 62 1.73 -1.82 20.81
N GLU A 63 1.68 -0.69 21.50
CA GLU A 63 0.71 -0.44 22.58
C GLU A 63 -0.48 0.40 22.13
N ALA A 64 -0.47 0.94 20.90
CA ALA A 64 -1.51 1.83 20.40
C ALA A 64 -2.85 1.15 20.09
N GLY A 65 -2.88 -0.19 20.06
CA GLY A 65 -4.10 -0.97 19.81
C GLY A 65 -4.38 -1.28 18.34
N PHE A 66 -3.40 -1.14 17.46
CA PHE A 66 -3.52 -1.64 16.08
C PHE A 66 -3.62 -3.17 16.06
N ASP A 67 -4.50 -3.71 15.22
CA ASP A 67 -4.58 -5.14 14.97
C ASP A 67 -3.27 -5.66 14.38
N GLU A 68 -2.77 -4.94 13.38
CA GLU A 68 -1.56 -5.28 12.64
C GLU A 68 -0.84 -4.01 12.21
N VAL A 69 0.48 -4.12 12.02
CA VAL A 69 1.32 -3.09 11.39
C VAL A 69 1.94 -3.66 10.13
N CYS A 70 1.66 -3.03 8.98
CA CYS A 70 2.29 -3.42 7.72
C CYS A 70 3.75 -2.98 7.69
N ALA A 71 4.65 -3.95 7.78
CA ALA A 71 6.09 -3.68 7.89
C ALA A 71 6.84 -3.74 6.55
N MET A 72 6.38 -4.59 5.59
CA MET A 72 7.16 -4.89 4.40
C MET A 72 6.29 -5.20 3.18
N ALA A 73 6.85 -4.91 2.00
CA ALA A 73 6.40 -5.34 0.69
C ALA A 73 7.59 -5.46 -0.26
N GLY A 74 7.41 -5.98 -1.46
CA GLY A 74 8.51 -6.15 -2.41
C GLY A 74 9.30 -4.86 -2.67
N VAL A 75 8.62 -3.71 -2.82
CA VAL A 75 9.31 -2.43 -3.06
C VAL A 75 10.09 -1.96 -1.83
N SER A 76 9.55 -2.10 -0.62
CA SER A 76 10.28 -1.73 0.61
C SER A 76 11.45 -2.67 0.90
N PHE A 77 11.31 -3.96 0.57
CA PHE A 77 12.39 -4.93 0.62
C PHE A 77 13.54 -4.55 -0.32
N GLU A 78 13.23 -4.36 -1.58
CA GLU A 78 14.19 -3.98 -2.62
C GLU A 78 14.88 -2.65 -2.29
N THR A 79 14.10 -1.63 -1.91
CA THR A 79 14.63 -0.30 -1.60
C THR A 79 15.53 -0.29 -0.37
N SER A 80 15.23 -1.10 0.65
CA SER A 80 16.09 -1.24 1.83
C SER A 80 17.49 -1.70 1.43
N ALA A 81 17.57 -2.73 0.59
CA ALA A 81 18.85 -3.26 0.12
C ALA A 81 19.55 -2.33 -0.89
N MET A 82 18.83 -1.83 -1.90
CA MET A 82 19.44 -1.11 -3.02
C MET A 82 19.89 0.31 -2.70
N TYR A 83 19.15 1.01 -1.84
CA TYR A 83 19.35 2.45 -1.65
C TYR A 83 19.70 2.84 -0.22
N LEU A 84 19.29 2.05 0.76
CA LEU A 84 19.63 2.29 2.16
C LEU A 84 20.80 1.41 2.60
N TYR A 85 21.12 0.36 1.85
CA TYR A 85 22.10 -0.67 2.20
C TYR A 85 21.84 -1.29 3.58
N GLU A 86 20.56 -1.29 4.00
CA GLU A 86 20.07 -1.92 5.21
C GLU A 86 19.51 -3.32 4.86
N ASP A 87 19.82 -4.32 5.69
CA ASP A 87 19.29 -5.66 5.51
C ASP A 87 17.78 -5.68 5.82
N PRO A 88 16.91 -5.98 4.82
CA PRO A 88 15.47 -5.98 5.03
C PRO A 88 15.00 -7.09 6.00
N TRP A 89 15.74 -8.19 6.12
CA TRP A 89 15.45 -9.27 7.05
C TRP A 89 15.76 -8.84 8.49
N GLU A 90 16.92 -8.18 8.69
CA GLU A 90 17.27 -7.58 9.99
C GLU A 90 16.24 -6.52 10.40
N ARG A 91 15.79 -5.66 9.46
CA ARG A 91 14.71 -4.70 9.73
C ARG A 91 13.47 -5.38 10.27
N MET A 92 12.99 -6.47 9.64
CA MET A 92 11.81 -7.20 10.12
C MET A 92 12.01 -7.78 11.51
N ARG A 93 13.15 -8.43 11.77
CA ARG A 93 13.47 -9.00 13.10
C ARG A 93 13.45 -7.93 14.18
N LEU A 94 14.09 -6.78 13.92
CA LEU A 94 14.14 -5.68 14.85
C LEU A 94 12.76 -5.07 15.11
N LEU A 95 11.93 -4.89 14.07
CA LEU A 95 10.56 -4.42 14.23
C LEU A 95 9.72 -5.42 15.05
N HIS A 96 9.82 -6.71 14.74
CA HIS A 96 9.14 -7.74 15.52
C HIS A 96 9.56 -7.74 17.01
N GLN A 97 10.85 -7.57 17.28
CA GLN A 97 11.36 -7.49 18.66
C GLN A 97 10.82 -6.27 19.42
N GLN A 98 10.60 -5.14 18.72
CA GLN A 98 10.05 -3.92 19.31
C GLN A 98 8.51 -3.92 19.39
N MET A 99 7.85 -4.80 18.62
CA MET A 99 6.38 -4.94 18.58
C MET A 99 5.96 -6.39 18.85
N PRO A 100 6.22 -6.93 20.06
CA PRO A 100 5.94 -8.34 20.36
C PRO A 100 4.46 -8.69 20.48
N GLN A 101 3.58 -7.71 20.69
CA GLN A 101 2.13 -7.90 20.85
C GLN A 101 1.37 -7.62 19.56
N THR A 102 1.86 -6.68 18.74
CA THR A 102 1.24 -6.31 17.47
C THR A 102 1.78 -7.17 16.34
N GLN A 103 0.90 -7.77 15.57
CA GLN A 103 1.28 -8.65 14.49
C GLN A 103 1.87 -7.85 13.32
N LEU A 104 3.05 -8.26 12.84
CA LEU A 104 3.62 -7.74 11.60
C LEU A 104 2.93 -8.37 10.39
N ASP A 105 2.57 -7.51 9.45
CA ASP A 105 1.92 -7.87 8.20
C ASP A 105 2.78 -7.52 6.99
N GLY A 106 2.67 -8.31 5.93
CA GLY A 106 3.41 -8.10 4.69
C GLY A 106 2.56 -8.25 3.43
N LEU A 107 2.81 -7.39 2.43
CA LEU A 107 2.14 -7.47 1.13
C LEU A 107 2.96 -8.34 0.17
N VAL A 108 2.36 -9.41 -0.35
CA VAL A 108 2.99 -10.41 -1.22
C VAL A 108 2.30 -10.43 -2.59
N ARG A 109 3.08 -10.33 -3.66
CA ARG A 109 2.60 -10.36 -5.05
C ARG A 109 2.53 -11.79 -5.57
N ALA A 110 1.43 -12.47 -5.37
CA ALA A 110 1.22 -13.80 -5.93
C ALA A 110 2.54 -14.63 -6.00
N ARG A 111 2.79 -15.29 -7.13
CA ARG A 111 3.99 -16.09 -7.41
C ARG A 111 5.29 -15.29 -7.44
N ASN A 112 5.22 -13.98 -7.68
CA ASN A 112 6.41 -13.12 -7.75
C ASN A 112 6.98 -12.82 -6.36
N LEU A 113 6.21 -13.07 -5.30
CA LEU A 113 6.57 -12.78 -3.92
C LEU A 113 7.01 -11.32 -3.74
N TRP A 114 8.28 -11.09 -3.40
CA TRP A 114 8.88 -9.75 -3.37
C TRP A 114 9.83 -9.49 -4.55
N GLY A 115 10.02 -10.48 -5.43
CA GLY A 115 10.78 -10.35 -6.66
C GLY A 115 9.96 -9.83 -7.85
N TRP A 116 10.57 -9.81 -9.02
CA TRP A 116 9.96 -9.32 -10.27
C TRP A 116 9.48 -10.46 -11.18
N LYS A 117 10.02 -11.66 -10.99
CA LYS A 117 9.71 -12.85 -11.78
C LYS A 117 8.88 -13.83 -10.98
N SER A 118 8.12 -14.68 -11.66
CA SER A 118 7.45 -15.82 -11.07
C SER A 118 8.49 -16.76 -10.41
N GLN A 119 8.20 -17.20 -9.20
CA GLN A 119 9.10 -18.05 -8.41
C GLN A 119 8.55 -19.47 -8.31
N PRO A 120 9.39 -20.50 -8.51
CA PRO A 120 9.02 -21.89 -8.30
C PRO A 120 8.54 -22.19 -6.87
N TYR A 121 7.81 -23.27 -6.67
CA TYR A 121 7.20 -23.60 -5.39
C TYR A 121 8.20 -23.82 -4.25
N ASP A 122 9.37 -24.36 -4.53
CA ASP A 122 10.42 -24.51 -3.52
C ASP A 122 10.97 -23.16 -3.03
N VAL A 123 11.08 -22.16 -3.92
CA VAL A 123 11.44 -20.79 -3.56
C VAL A 123 10.31 -20.13 -2.76
N GLN A 124 9.04 -20.32 -3.17
CA GLN A 124 7.88 -19.80 -2.44
C GLN A 124 7.83 -20.37 -1.01
N GLU A 125 8.09 -21.66 -0.85
CA GLU A 125 8.15 -22.30 0.47
C GLU A 125 9.31 -21.76 1.32
N LEU A 126 10.50 -21.62 0.74
CA LEU A 126 11.65 -21.03 1.43
C LEU A 126 11.34 -19.62 1.90
N PHE A 127 10.71 -18.81 1.05
CA PHE A 127 10.28 -17.46 1.38
C PHE A 127 9.31 -17.42 2.57
N LEU A 128 8.25 -18.22 2.53
CA LEU A 128 7.28 -18.29 3.64
C LEU A 128 7.95 -18.70 4.95
N LYS A 129 8.79 -19.74 4.94
CA LYS A 129 9.54 -20.16 6.12
C LYS A 129 10.48 -19.06 6.64
N THR A 130 11.07 -18.28 5.73
CA THR A 130 11.95 -17.17 6.09
C THR A 130 11.17 -16.01 6.69
N LEU A 131 9.96 -15.70 6.20
CA LEU A 131 9.07 -14.71 6.81
C LEU A 131 8.75 -15.07 8.27
N LEU A 132 8.35 -16.33 8.54
CA LEU A 132 8.06 -16.79 9.92
C LEU A 132 9.27 -16.66 10.84
N ARG A 133 10.46 -17.06 10.38
CA ARG A 133 11.70 -16.93 11.16
C ARG A 133 12.02 -15.47 11.51
N ASN A 134 11.56 -14.53 10.69
CA ASN A 134 11.77 -13.10 10.87
C ASN A 134 10.59 -12.39 11.56
N GLY A 135 9.63 -13.15 12.13
CA GLY A 135 8.54 -12.62 12.94
C GLY A 135 7.31 -12.13 12.18
N MET A 136 7.19 -12.43 10.88
CA MET A 136 6.00 -12.09 10.11
C MET A 136 5.06 -13.30 10.04
N HIS A 137 3.91 -13.20 10.68
CA HIS A 137 2.91 -14.26 10.76
C HIS A 137 1.61 -13.94 10.02
N SER A 138 1.50 -12.75 9.46
CA SER A 138 0.37 -12.30 8.65
C SER A 138 0.84 -11.83 7.29
N ILE A 139 0.14 -12.25 6.23
CA ILE A 139 0.39 -11.79 4.88
C ILE A 139 -0.91 -11.43 4.17
N LYS A 140 -0.82 -10.41 3.33
CA LYS A 140 -1.86 -10.07 2.38
C LYS A 140 -1.35 -10.36 0.97
N VAL A 141 -2.09 -11.21 0.27
CA VAL A 141 -1.70 -11.71 -1.06
C VAL A 141 -2.58 -11.10 -2.12
N PHE A 142 -2.00 -10.69 -3.24
CA PHE A 142 -2.75 -10.16 -4.37
C PHE A 142 -2.18 -10.64 -5.69
N ASP A 143 -3.05 -10.75 -6.67
CA ASP A 143 -2.71 -10.85 -8.07
C ASP A 143 -3.15 -9.59 -8.81
N GLY A 144 -2.28 -9.04 -9.65
CA GLY A 144 -2.55 -7.77 -10.34
C GLY A 144 -3.62 -7.87 -11.43
N LEU A 145 -4.08 -9.08 -11.77
CA LEU A 145 -5.19 -9.34 -12.68
C LEU A 145 -6.43 -9.87 -11.95
N ASN A 146 -6.37 -10.02 -10.61
CA ASN A 146 -7.34 -10.78 -9.83
C ASN A 146 -7.50 -12.23 -10.35
N ASP A 147 -6.44 -12.83 -10.90
CA ASP A 147 -6.39 -14.23 -11.29
C ASP A 147 -5.90 -15.09 -10.14
N TYR A 148 -6.81 -15.58 -9.32
CA TYR A 148 -6.48 -16.24 -8.06
C TYR A 148 -5.97 -17.66 -8.21
N ARG A 149 -5.93 -18.23 -9.42
CA ARG A 149 -5.17 -19.46 -9.71
C ARG A 149 -3.69 -19.25 -9.39
N ASN A 150 -3.19 -18.03 -9.59
CA ASN A 150 -1.83 -17.63 -9.24
C ASN A 150 -1.54 -17.59 -7.72
N LEU A 151 -2.58 -17.63 -6.89
CA LEU A 151 -2.48 -17.60 -5.42
C LEU A 151 -2.66 -18.97 -4.77
N GLU A 152 -3.27 -19.93 -5.47
CA GLU A 152 -3.77 -21.17 -4.87
C GLU A 152 -2.70 -21.91 -4.05
N TRP A 153 -1.57 -22.21 -4.66
CA TRP A 153 -0.49 -22.91 -3.97
C TRP A 153 0.06 -22.11 -2.78
N LEU A 154 0.30 -20.81 -2.99
CA LEU A 154 0.86 -19.91 -1.96
C LEU A 154 -0.06 -19.81 -0.75
N VAL A 155 -1.37 -19.59 -0.97
CA VAL A 155 -2.36 -19.50 0.11
C VAL A 155 -2.43 -20.80 0.89
N LYS A 156 -2.59 -21.94 0.19
CA LYS A 156 -2.65 -23.26 0.82
C LYS A 156 -1.39 -23.55 1.65
N ARG A 157 -0.22 -23.22 1.12
CA ARG A 157 1.05 -23.46 1.80
C ARG A 157 1.24 -22.54 3.00
N ALA A 158 0.95 -21.24 2.85
CA ALA A 158 1.03 -20.27 3.94
C ALA A 158 0.11 -20.64 5.10
N LYS A 159 -1.14 -21.00 4.83
CA LYS A 159 -2.08 -21.49 5.86
C LYS A 159 -1.57 -22.75 6.53
N GLY A 160 -1.03 -23.70 5.77
CA GLY A 160 -0.41 -24.92 6.33
C GLY A 160 0.82 -24.65 7.22
N LEU A 161 1.45 -23.49 7.07
CA LEU A 161 2.54 -23.01 7.93
C LEU A 161 2.07 -22.13 9.10
N GLY A 162 0.77 -21.85 9.21
CA GLY A 162 0.20 -21.09 10.32
C GLY A 162 0.12 -19.57 10.10
N PHE A 163 0.25 -19.08 8.87
CA PHE A 163 0.00 -17.67 8.57
C PHE A 163 -1.49 -17.32 8.66
N LYS A 164 -1.78 -16.10 9.11
CA LYS A 164 -3.02 -15.41 8.78
C LYS A 164 -2.89 -14.89 7.33
N VAL A 165 -3.75 -15.35 6.44
CA VAL A 165 -3.69 -15.01 5.01
C VAL A 165 -4.90 -14.18 4.61
N LYS A 166 -4.64 -12.96 4.11
CA LYS A 166 -5.66 -12.05 3.58
C LYS A 166 -5.59 -12.02 2.07
N GLY A 167 -6.72 -12.28 1.39
CA GLY A 167 -6.83 -12.19 -0.07
C GLY A 167 -7.30 -10.80 -0.50
N LEU A 168 -6.63 -10.18 -1.48
CA LEU A 168 -7.00 -8.86 -1.98
C LEU A 168 -7.83 -8.94 -3.26
N ILE A 169 -8.91 -8.14 -3.31
CA ILE A 169 -9.61 -7.78 -4.54
C ILE A 169 -9.17 -6.36 -4.91
N GLY A 170 -8.49 -6.23 -6.04
CA GLY A 170 -8.16 -4.94 -6.62
C GLY A 170 -9.37 -4.34 -7.35
N PHE A 171 -9.65 -3.07 -7.09
CA PHE A 171 -10.60 -2.27 -7.84
C PHE A 171 -9.87 -1.37 -8.84
N ALA A 172 -10.46 -1.22 -10.02
CA ALA A 172 -10.12 -0.19 -10.97
C ALA A 172 -11.40 0.36 -11.62
N LEU A 173 -11.38 1.60 -12.02
CA LEU A 173 -12.52 2.20 -12.72
C LEU A 173 -12.52 1.73 -14.18
N THR A 174 -13.30 0.68 -14.45
CA THR A 174 -13.44 0.07 -15.77
C THR A 174 -14.83 -0.54 -15.96
N PRO A 175 -15.26 -0.82 -17.19
CA PRO A 175 -16.52 -1.53 -17.43
C PRO A 175 -16.55 -2.96 -16.86
N ALA A 176 -15.38 -3.57 -16.62
CA ALA A 176 -15.27 -4.94 -16.13
C ALA A 176 -15.49 -5.08 -14.61
N HIS A 177 -15.21 -4.02 -13.82
CA HIS A 177 -15.34 -4.08 -12.36
C HIS A 177 -16.77 -3.79 -11.90
N THR A 178 -17.72 -4.65 -12.29
CA THR A 178 -19.13 -4.60 -11.84
C THR A 178 -19.29 -5.20 -10.44
N ASP A 179 -20.47 -5.08 -9.84
CA ASP A 179 -20.77 -5.73 -8.54
C ASP A 179 -20.73 -7.24 -8.66
N GLU A 180 -21.21 -7.80 -9.77
CA GLU A 180 -21.18 -9.24 -10.06
C GLU A 180 -19.74 -9.76 -10.19
N TYR A 181 -18.86 -8.99 -10.87
CA TYR A 181 -17.43 -9.33 -10.96
C TYR A 181 -16.78 -9.34 -9.57
N LEU A 182 -17.04 -8.32 -8.74
CA LEU A 182 -16.47 -8.25 -7.41
C LEU A 182 -16.99 -9.37 -6.50
N ALA A 183 -18.27 -9.71 -6.59
CA ALA A 183 -18.88 -10.85 -5.89
C ALA A 183 -18.26 -12.19 -6.34
N LEU A 184 -18.05 -12.38 -7.65
CA LEU A 184 -17.35 -13.57 -8.16
C LEU A 184 -15.93 -13.66 -7.61
N LYS A 185 -15.16 -12.56 -7.62
CA LYS A 185 -13.80 -12.55 -7.09
C LYS A 185 -13.75 -12.76 -5.57
N ALA A 186 -14.76 -12.28 -4.84
CA ALA A 186 -14.91 -12.60 -3.43
C ALA A 186 -15.13 -14.11 -3.21
N GLN A 187 -16.00 -14.74 -4.00
CA GLN A 187 -16.24 -16.18 -3.93
C GLN A 187 -14.97 -16.99 -4.22
N GLU A 188 -14.23 -16.65 -5.28
CA GLU A 188 -12.97 -17.33 -5.63
C GLU A 188 -11.96 -17.28 -4.46
N LEU A 189 -11.85 -16.14 -3.75
CA LEU A 189 -10.99 -16.03 -2.57
C LEU A 189 -11.51 -16.85 -1.37
N MET A 190 -12.83 -16.90 -1.19
CA MET A 190 -13.44 -17.75 -0.15
C MET A 190 -13.19 -19.23 -0.43
N ASP A 191 -13.20 -19.65 -1.70
CA ASP A 191 -12.89 -21.04 -2.10
C ASP A 191 -11.43 -21.39 -1.81
N LEU A 192 -10.51 -20.41 -1.88
CA LEU A 192 -9.11 -20.56 -1.42
C LEU A 192 -8.97 -20.58 0.11
N LYS A 193 -10.05 -20.34 0.86
CA LYS A 193 -10.10 -20.35 2.33
C LYS A 193 -9.17 -19.32 2.97
N VAL A 194 -9.09 -18.11 2.41
CA VAL A 194 -8.40 -16.99 3.05
C VAL A 194 -9.05 -16.66 4.40
N ASP A 195 -8.29 -16.12 5.34
CA ASP A 195 -8.78 -15.77 6.68
C ASP A 195 -9.53 -14.43 6.70
N ALA A 196 -9.21 -13.54 5.76
CA ALA A 196 -9.86 -12.26 5.59
C ALA A 196 -9.80 -11.84 4.11
N LEU A 197 -10.73 -10.96 3.73
CA LEU A 197 -10.77 -10.36 2.40
C LEU A 197 -10.45 -8.87 2.50
N VAL A 198 -9.61 -8.36 1.58
CA VAL A 198 -9.29 -6.94 1.49
C VAL A 198 -9.83 -6.39 0.19
N PHE A 199 -10.72 -5.40 0.27
CA PHE A 199 -11.15 -4.64 -0.89
C PHE A 199 -10.31 -3.37 -1.02
N THR A 200 -9.61 -3.21 -2.15
CA THR A 200 -8.60 -2.15 -2.31
C THR A 200 -8.80 -1.31 -3.56
N ASP A 201 -8.84 0.02 -3.39
CA ASP A 201 -8.76 1.01 -4.46
C ASP A 201 -7.44 1.79 -4.36
N SER A 202 -6.38 1.21 -4.91
CA SER A 202 -5.04 1.81 -4.89
C SER A 202 -4.92 3.05 -5.78
N ALA A 203 -5.86 3.28 -6.69
CA ALA A 203 -5.92 4.46 -7.53
C ALA A 203 -6.73 5.61 -6.90
N GLY A 204 -7.55 5.32 -5.88
CA GLY A 204 -8.41 6.31 -5.24
C GLY A 204 -9.48 6.89 -6.17
N LEU A 205 -10.01 6.08 -7.07
CA LEU A 205 -10.95 6.49 -8.12
C LEU A 205 -12.40 6.14 -7.81
N MET A 206 -12.63 5.41 -6.74
CA MET A 206 -13.97 4.97 -6.36
C MET A 206 -14.79 6.15 -5.83
N TYR A 207 -16.01 6.33 -6.36
CA TYR A 207 -16.99 7.23 -5.77
C TYR A 207 -17.64 6.59 -4.54
N PRO A 208 -18.11 7.39 -3.56
CA PRO A 208 -18.74 6.86 -2.34
C PRO A 208 -19.91 5.91 -2.62
N GLN A 209 -20.76 6.26 -3.59
CA GLN A 209 -21.88 5.40 -3.99
C GLN A 209 -21.40 4.06 -4.55
N ARG A 210 -20.34 4.07 -5.37
CA ARG A 210 -19.73 2.85 -5.92
C ARG A 210 -19.08 2.02 -4.82
N CYS A 211 -18.47 2.67 -3.81
CA CYS A 211 -17.94 1.98 -2.64
C CYS A 211 -19.04 1.23 -1.90
N ARG A 212 -20.19 1.86 -1.68
CA ARG A 212 -21.34 1.25 -1.01
C ARG A 212 -21.79 -0.01 -1.75
N THR A 213 -22.07 0.06 -3.06
CA THR A 213 -22.56 -1.08 -3.83
C THR A 213 -21.54 -2.21 -3.86
N ALA A 214 -20.27 -1.90 -4.08
CA ALA A 214 -19.18 -2.87 -4.12
C ALA A 214 -18.97 -3.60 -2.78
N VAL A 215 -18.89 -2.84 -1.67
CA VAL A 215 -18.73 -3.41 -0.33
C VAL A 215 -19.92 -4.30 0.02
N THR A 216 -21.15 -3.88 -0.32
CA THR A 216 -22.35 -4.69 -0.09
C THR A 216 -22.30 -6.00 -0.90
N ALA A 217 -22.00 -5.93 -2.20
CA ALA A 217 -21.92 -7.10 -3.06
C ALA A 217 -20.86 -8.13 -2.59
N ILE A 218 -19.71 -7.64 -2.12
CA ILE A 218 -18.67 -8.49 -1.52
C ILE A 218 -19.16 -9.08 -0.19
N ARG A 219 -19.77 -8.27 0.69
CA ARG A 219 -20.25 -8.71 2.01
C ARG A 219 -21.33 -9.78 1.90
N ASP A 220 -22.21 -9.67 0.91
CA ASP A 220 -23.27 -10.67 0.66
C ASP A 220 -22.70 -12.07 0.35
N VAL A 221 -21.51 -12.13 -0.25
CA VAL A 221 -20.80 -13.38 -0.56
C VAL A 221 -20.04 -13.91 0.65
N ILE A 222 -19.28 -13.04 1.33
CA ILE A 222 -18.34 -13.49 2.37
C ILE A 222 -18.98 -13.66 3.75
N GLY A 223 -20.22 -13.21 3.94
CA GLY A 223 -20.95 -13.30 5.21
C GLY A 223 -20.18 -12.62 6.37
N ASP A 224 -19.91 -13.37 7.42
CA ASP A 224 -19.20 -12.88 8.62
C ASP A 224 -17.67 -12.91 8.52
N THR A 225 -17.10 -13.32 7.40
CA THR A 225 -15.64 -13.32 7.19
C THR A 225 -15.10 -11.90 7.33
N GLU A 226 -13.95 -11.76 7.98
CA GLU A 226 -13.28 -10.47 8.20
C GLU A 226 -13.05 -9.73 6.88
N MET A 227 -13.54 -8.49 6.80
CA MET A 227 -13.40 -7.63 5.62
C MET A 227 -12.59 -6.38 5.95
N HIS A 228 -11.51 -6.18 5.20
CA HIS A 228 -10.69 -4.97 5.25
C HIS A 228 -11.05 -4.03 4.10
N PHE A 229 -10.90 -2.72 4.34
CA PHE A 229 -11.04 -1.70 3.32
C PHE A 229 -9.79 -0.82 3.23
N HIS A 230 -9.38 -0.53 1.99
CA HIS A 230 -8.22 0.31 1.69
C HIS A 230 -8.50 1.15 0.44
N SER A 231 -8.25 2.47 0.53
CA SER A 231 -8.28 3.36 -0.63
C SER A 231 -7.26 4.49 -0.46
N HIS A 232 -6.60 4.89 -1.55
CA HIS A 232 -5.69 6.02 -1.57
C HIS A 232 -6.43 7.35 -1.73
N THR A 233 -5.86 8.43 -1.20
CA THR A 233 -6.49 9.77 -1.17
C THR A 233 -6.20 10.63 -2.39
N ILE A 234 -5.65 10.06 -3.46
CA ILE A 234 -5.12 10.77 -4.64
C ILE A 234 -6.13 11.73 -5.26
N THR A 235 -7.40 11.34 -5.31
CA THR A 235 -8.48 12.13 -5.93
C THR A 235 -9.28 12.96 -4.93
N GLY A 236 -9.04 12.76 -3.62
CA GLY A 236 -9.81 13.39 -2.55
C GLY A 236 -11.11 12.65 -2.18
N LEU A 237 -11.45 11.53 -2.83
CA LEU A 237 -12.70 10.78 -2.57
C LEU A 237 -12.57 9.73 -1.46
N ALA A 238 -11.35 9.33 -1.09
CA ALA A 238 -11.12 8.20 -0.20
C ALA A 238 -11.82 8.36 1.17
N ASN A 239 -11.78 9.54 1.78
CA ASN A 239 -12.41 9.74 3.10
C ASN A 239 -13.92 9.44 3.08
N ASP A 240 -14.62 9.87 2.02
CA ASP A 240 -16.04 9.57 1.87
C ASP A 240 -16.28 8.08 1.56
N CYS A 241 -15.38 7.43 0.82
CA CYS A 241 -15.41 5.97 0.61
C CYS A 241 -15.18 5.21 1.92
N TYR A 242 -14.25 5.66 2.78
CA TYR A 242 -14.07 5.06 4.12
C TYR A 242 -15.33 5.17 4.95
N ARG A 243 -16.01 6.32 4.94
CA ARG A 243 -17.29 6.51 5.64
C ARG A 243 -18.35 5.51 5.14
N GLU A 244 -18.49 5.36 3.83
CA GLU A 244 -19.42 4.39 3.26
C GLU A 244 -19.04 2.94 3.58
N ALA A 245 -17.76 2.60 3.53
CA ALA A 245 -17.29 1.26 3.90
C ALA A 245 -17.59 0.93 5.38
N ILE A 246 -17.38 1.91 6.29
CA ILE A 246 -17.72 1.79 7.71
C ILE A 246 -19.22 1.56 7.90
N ARG A 247 -20.07 2.29 7.18
CA ARG A 247 -21.55 2.11 7.18
C ARG A 247 -21.96 0.73 6.70
N CYS A 248 -21.28 0.22 5.67
CA CYS A 248 -21.54 -1.12 5.11
C CYS A 248 -20.93 -2.26 5.93
N GLY A 249 -20.31 -1.97 7.09
CA GLY A 249 -19.88 -2.97 8.06
C GLY A 249 -18.55 -3.65 7.74
N VAL A 250 -17.58 -2.93 7.14
CA VAL A 250 -16.20 -3.41 7.11
C VAL A 250 -15.64 -3.57 8.53
N ASP A 251 -14.78 -4.56 8.74
CA ASP A 251 -14.25 -4.89 10.06
C ASP A 251 -12.94 -4.14 10.38
N VAL A 252 -12.09 -3.97 9.37
CA VAL A 252 -10.76 -3.36 9.50
C VAL A 252 -10.54 -2.33 8.41
N VAL A 253 -9.95 -1.19 8.77
CA VAL A 253 -9.55 -0.14 7.83
C VAL A 253 -8.05 0.11 7.89
N TRP A 254 -7.46 0.51 6.76
CA TRP A 254 -6.04 0.77 6.68
C TRP A 254 -5.76 2.26 6.71
N THR A 255 -4.92 2.69 7.64
CA THR A 255 -4.64 4.10 7.89
C THR A 255 -3.15 4.33 8.11
N ALA A 256 -2.72 5.59 8.18
CA ALA A 256 -1.34 5.93 8.49
C ALA A 256 -1.25 7.16 9.40
N ALA A 257 -0.09 7.33 10.05
CA ALA A 257 0.27 8.52 10.79
C ALA A 257 0.25 9.78 9.89
N ARG A 258 -0.07 10.94 10.46
CA ARG A 258 -0.33 12.18 9.70
C ARG A 258 0.72 12.56 8.67
N PRO A 259 2.03 12.55 8.96
CA PRO A 259 3.04 12.91 7.97
C PRO A 259 3.15 11.92 6.80
N LEU A 260 2.61 10.73 6.97
CA LEU A 260 2.65 9.61 6.01
C LEU A 260 1.26 9.22 5.50
N ALA A 261 0.27 10.09 5.76
CA ALA A 261 -1.10 9.99 5.29
C ALA A 261 -1.42 11.06 4.25
N TYR A 262 -2.53 10.89 3.53
CA TYR A 262 -3.02 11.79 2.47
C TYR A 262 -2.13 11.83 1.21
N GLY A 263 -2.38 12.80 0.35
CA GLY A 263 -1.69 12.90 -0.94
C GLY A 263 -1.88 11.64 -1.78
N LYS A 264 -0.83 10.82 -1.89
CA LYS A 264 -0.83 9.56 -2.64
C LYS A 264 -0.94 8.33 -1.73
N ALA A 265 -1.14 8.52 -0.43
CA ALA A 265 -1.23 7.45 0.57
C ALA A 265 -2.69 7.27 1.05
N VAL A 266 -2.83 6.52 2.13
CA VAL A 266 -4.12 6.26 2.81
C VAL A 266 -4.54 7.43 3.70
N PRO A 267 -5.79 7.45 4.20
CA PRO A 267 -6.24 8.47 5.15
C PRO A 267 -5.47 8.47 6.47
N TRP A 268 -5.49 9.62 7.14
CA TRP A 268 -4.97 9.78 8.49
C TRP A 268 -5.82 9.01 9.52
N THR A 269 -5.14 8.31 10.43
CA THR A 269 -5.77 7.47 11.46
C THR A 269 -6.80 8.24 12.29
N VAL A 270 -6.47 9.46 12.76
CA VAL A 270 -7.38 10.27 13.59
C VAL A 270 -8.66 10.66 12.85
N ASP A 271 -8.57 10.99 11.56
CA ASP A 271 -9.78 11.31 10.77
C ASP A 271 -10.70 10.09 10.64
N VAL A 272 -10.14 8.90 10.49
CA VAL A 272 -10.95 7.67 10.38
C VAL A 272 -11.53 7.27 11.74
N ILE A 273 -10.83 7.51 12.85
CA ILE A 273 -11.39 7.35 14.21
C ILE A 273 -12.61 8.25 14.38
N ARG A 274 -12.48 9.54 13.99
CA ARG A 274 -13.61 10.49 14.05
C ARG A 274 -14.80 10.01 13.21
N MET A 275 -14.55 9.57 11.96
CA MET A 275 -15.59 9.01 11.09
C MET A 275 -16.28 7.80 11.73
N ALA A 276 -15.51 6.89 12.35
CA ALA A 276 -16.07 5.72 13.03
C ALA A 276 -17.01 6.13 14.18
N HIS A 277 -16.61 7.10 15.00
CA HIS A 277 -17.45 7.62 16.08
C HIS A 277 -18.73 8.30 15.54
N GLU A 278 -18.64 9.12 14.49
CA GLU A 278 -19.77 9.73 13.82
C GLU A 278 -20.76 8.68 13.25
N GLU A 279 -20.25 7.53 12.82
CA GLU A 279 -21.06 6.41 12.33
C GLU A 279 -21.46 5.41 13.44
N GLY A 280 -21.21 5.75 14.71
CA GLY A 280 -21.55 4.93 15.87
C GLY A 280 -20.81 3.61 15.95
N ARG A 281 -19.57 3.53 15.44
CA ARG A 281 -18.69 2.35 15.55
C ARG A 281 -17.68 2.56 16.66
N PRO A 282 -17.62 1.68 17.67
CA PRO A 282 -16.59 1.74 18.72
C PRO A 282 -15.19 1.58 18.12
N VAL A 283 -14.22 2.30 18.68
CA VAL A 283 -12.78 2.20 18.37
C VAL A 283 -12.00 2.03 19.66
N PHE A 284 -11.00 1.14 19.66
CA PHE A 284 -10.19 0.83 20.84
C PHE A 284 -8.72 1.25 20.67
N LEU A 285 -8.42 2.13 19.73
CA LEU A 285 -7.08 2.73 19.63
C LEU A 285 -6.85 3.71 20.80
N ASP A 286 -5.63 3.70 21.34
CA ASP A 286 -5.18 4.70 22.30
C ASP A 286 -4.81 6.01 21.56
N GLU A 287 -5.68 7.01 21.65
CA GLU A 287 -5.50 8.27 20.94
C GLU A 287 -4.28 9.09 21.42
N GLU A 288 -3.80 8.89 22.66
CA GLU A 288 -2.58 9.56 23.14
C GLU A 288 -1.36 8.97 22.42
N LYS A 289 -1.31 7.64 22.30
CA LYS A 289 -0.27 6.95 21.54
C LYS A 289 -0.33 7.26 20.05
N ILE A 290 -1.52 7.38 19.46
CA ILE A 290 -1.66 7.82 18.06
C ILE A 290 -1.07 9.22 17.87
N ARG A 291 -1.32 10.16 18.79
CA ARG A 291 -0.71 11.49 18.75
C ARG A 291 0.82 11.46 18.92
N GLU A 292 1.33 10.57 19.78
CA GLU A 292 2.78 10.38 19.95
C GLU A 292 3.43 9.83 18.68
N ILE A 293 2.77 8.88 17.99
CA ILE A 293 3.20 8.35 16.69
C ILE A 293 3.24 9.46 15.64
N ASP A 294 2.19 10.28 15.56
CA ASP A 294 2.14 11.42 14.64
C ASP A 294 3.27 12.42 14.93
N ASP A 295 3.44 12.85 16.19
CA ASP A 295 4.49 13.79 16.62
C ASP A 295 5.90 13.25 16.29
N TRP A 296 6.12 11.94 16.48
CA TRP A 296 7.37 11.28 16.10
C TRP A 296 7.66 11.40 14.61
N PHE A 297 6.71 11.04 13.76
CA PHE A 297 6.91 11.10 12.31
C PHE A 297 6.95 12.52 11.77
N TYR A 298 6.28 13.49 12.41
CA TYR A 298 6.50 14.92 12.12
C TYR A 298 7.94 15.32 12.35
N TRP A 299 8.53 14.91 13.47
CA TRP A 299 9.92 15.17 13.75
C TRP A 299 10.85 14.45 12.75
N VAL A 300 10.62 13.19 12.42
CA VAL A 300 11.39 12.45 11.41
C VAL A 300 11.29 13.14 10.05
N ALA A 301 10.10 13.59 9.65
CA ALA A 301 9.91 14.32 8.40
C ALA A 301 10.75 15.60 8.35
N HIS A 302 10.74 16.37 9.44
CA HIS A 302 11.56 17.58 9.55
C HIS A 302 13.06 17.26 9.53
N GLU A 303 13.52 16.28 10.32
CA GLU A 303 14.93 15.93 10.42
C GLU A 303 15.49 15.37 9.09
N GLU A 304 14.69 14.58 8.36
CA GLU A 304 15.11 13.95 7.11
C GLU A 304 14.72 14.77 5.86
N GLY A 305 14.15 15.97 6.02
CA GLY A 305 13.70 16.82 4.90
C GLY A 305 12.63 16.15 4.03
N LYS A 306 11.70 15.40 4.64
CA LYS A 306 10.64 14.69 3.94
C LYS A 306 9.40 15.55 3.76
N PRO A 307 8.67 15.40 2.65
CA PRO A 307 7.43 16.12 2.43
C PRO A 307 6.32 15.61 3.37
N ILE A 308 5.45 16.54 3.79
CA ILE A 308 4.21 16.26 4.52
C ILE A 308 3.07 16.74 3.63
N PRO A 309 2.27 15.82 3.06
CA PRO A 309 1.22 16.23 2.13
C PRO A 309 0.01 16.81 2.86
N GLU A 310 -0.70 17.69 2.19
CA GLU A 310 -2.00 18.14 2.61
C GLU A 310 -3.10 17.16 2.18
N GLN A 311 -4.27 17.26 2.82
CA GLN A 311 -5.45 16.53 2.39
C GLN A 311 -5.86 17.01 0.99
N VAL A 312 -5.97 16.06 0.06
CA VAL A 312 -6.41 16.36 -1.30
C VAL A 312 -7.90 16.68 -1.30
N ARG A 313 -8.29 17.77 -1.98
CA ARG A 313 -9.67 18.08 -2.27
C ARG A 313 -10.05 17.53 -3.64
N PHE A 314 -11.30 17.07 -3.77
CA PHE A 314 -11.80 16.57 -5.05
C PHE A 314 -11.78 17.69 -6.11
N ASP A 315 -11.13 17.39 -7.24
CA ASP A 315 -11.11 18.22 -8.44
C ASP A 315 -11.65 17.40 -9.62
N PRO A 316 -12.82 17.74 -10.17
CA PRO A 316 -13.41 17.01 -11.29
C PRO A 316 -12.54 16.97 -12.55
N ALA A 317 -11.77 18.03 -12.84
CA ALA A 317 -10.92 18.08 -14.02
C ALA A 317 -9.73 17.14 -13.88
N PHE A 318 -9.05 17.18 -12.73
CA PHE A 318 -8.00 16.21 -12.40
C PHE A 318 -8.53 14.78 -12.41
N TYR A 319 -9.70 14.55 -11.78
CA TYR A 319 -10.32 13.23 -11.72
C TYR A 319 -10.54 12.64 -13.12
N GLN A 320 -11.14 13.41 -14.05
CA GLN A 320 -11.42 12.93 -15.40
C GLN A 320 -10.14 12.55 -16.15
N GLN A 321 -9.10 13.37 -16.05
CA GLN A 321 -7.82 13.08 -16.67
C GLN A 321 -7.18 11.82 -16.08
N TYR A 322 -7.14 11.74 -14.75
CA TYR A 322 -6.52 10.63 -14.02
C TYR A 322 -7.27 9.31 -14.22
N ALA A 323 -8.61 9.33 -14.23
CA ALA A 323 -9.45 8.16 -14.44
C ALA A 323 -9.20 7.45 -15.78
N GLY A 324 -8.78 8.18 -16.82
CA GLY A 324 -8.43 7.59 -18.10
C GLY A 324 -7.21 6.68 -18.02
N HIS A 325 -6.07 7.22 -17.61
CA HIS A 325 -4.79 6.49 -17.63
C HIS A 325 -4.51 5.70 -16.35
N GLN A 326 -5.00 6.12 -15.19
CA GLN A 326 -4.85 5.49 -13.86
C GLN A 326 -3.41 5.17 -13.46
N ILE A 327 -2.42 5.91 -13.97
CA ILE A 327 -1.00 5.70 -13.64
C ILE A 327 -0.76 6.14 -12.20
N PRO A 328 -0.23 5.28 -11.31
CA PRO A 328 0.06 5.66 -9.93
C PRO A 328 1.04 6.83 -9.85
N GLY A 329 0.85 7.70 -8.86
CA GLY A 329 1.56 8.98 -8.77
C GLY A 329 3.09 8.90 -8.78
N GLY A 330 3.70 7.86 -8.20
CA GLY A 330 5.16 7.65 -8.26
C GLY A 330 5.64 7.32 -9.67
N MET A 331 4.86 6.52 -10.40
CA MET A 331 5.16 6.17 -11.79
C MET A 331 4.88 7.32 -12.75
N PHE A 332 3.87 8.13 -12.48
CA PHE A 332 3.59 9.34 -13.25
C PHE A 332 4.80 10.29 -13.26
N SER A 333 5.41 10.53 -12.10
CA SER A 333 6.61 11.37 -11.99
C SER A 333 7.79 10.80 -12.78
N ASN A 334 7.96 9.47 -12.78
CA ASN A 334 8.99 8.80 -13.58
C ASN A 334 8.71 8.92 -15.09
N LEU A 335 7.44 8.75 -15.50
CA LEU A 335 7.03 8.91 -16.91
C LEU A 335 7.32 10.34 -17.41
N VAL A 336 6.95 11.35 -16.64
CA VAL A 336 7.22 12.76 -16.98
C VAL A 336 8.71 12.99 -17.20
N LYS A 337 9.56 12.49 -16.27
CA LYS A 337 11.01 12.60 -16.38
C LYS A 337 11.53 11.88 -17.63
N GLN A 338 11.12 10.65 -17.87
CA GLN A 338 11.52 9.88 -19.05
C GLN A 338 11.16 10.59 -20.36
N LEU A 339 9.94 11.16 -20.44
CA LEU A 339 9.53 11.93 -21.61
C LEU A 339 10.39 13.20 -21.79
N GLN A 340 10.77 13.88 -20.71
CA GLN A 340 11.70 15.02 -20.78
C GLN A 340 13.07 14.60 -21.29
N ASP A 341 13.62 13.51 -20.75
CA ASP A 341 14.93 12.96 -21.16
C ASP A 341 14.93 12.50 -22.63
N LEU A 342 13.78 12.07 -23.16
CA LEU A 342 13.58 11.71 -24.59
C LEU A 342 13.23 12.91 -25.49
N GLY A 343 13.13 14.12 -24.94
CA GLY A 343 12.71 15.31 -25.71
C GLY A 343 11.22 15.33 -26.08
N LEU A 344 10.40 14.52 -25.43
CA LEU A 344 8.96 14.34 -25.68
C LEU A 344 8.08 14.99 -24.61
N GLY A 345 8.63 15.86 -23.76
CA GLY A 345 7.89 16.47 -22.65
C GLY A 345 6.62 17.23 -23.08
N ASN A 346 6.62 17.80 -24.28
CA ASN A 346 5.45 18.48 -24.88
C ASN A 346 4.36 17.52 -25.37
N ARG A 347 4.62 16.21 -25.45
CA ARG A 347 3.67 15.17 -25.88
C ARG A 347 3.07 14.40 -24.72
N LEU A 348 3.20 14.88 -23.48
CA LEU A 348 2.70 14.19 -22.29
C LEU A 348 1.19 13.90 -22.38
N SER A 349 0.37 14.84 -22.81
CA SER A 349 -1.09 14.63 -22.95
C SER A 349 -1.40 13.49 -23.91
N GLU A 350 -0.73 13.47 -25.07
CA GLU A 350 -0.88 12.41 -26.08
C GLU A 350 -0.48 11.04 -25.54
N VAL A 351 0.60 10.96 -24.75
CA VAL A 351 1.03 9.71 -24.11
C VAL A 351 0.03 9.25 -23.06
N LEU A 352 -0.59 10.16 -22.29
CA LEU A 352 -1.60 9.79 -21.29
C LEU A 352 -2.89 9.28 -21.95
N GLU A 353 -3.34 9.91 -23.01
CA GLU A 353 -4.48 9.44 -23.81
C GLU A 353 -4.20 8.07 -24.44
N GLU A 354 -2.99 7.90 -25.02
CA GLU A 354 -2.57 6.61 -25.58
C GLU A 354 -2.42 5.53 -24.49
N THR A 355 -1.99 5.88 -23.27
CA THR A 355 -1.94 4.95 -22.14
C THR A 355 -3.33 4.44 -21.78
N ALA A 356 -4.33 5.32 -21.76
CA ALA A 356 -5.71 4.93 -21.50
C ALA A 356 -6.22 3.96 -22.57
N ARG A 357 -5.89 4.22 -23.82
CA ARG A 357 -6.26 3.39 -24.97
C ARG A 357 -5.58 2.02 -24.95
N VAL A 358 -4.25 1.99 -24.78
CA VAL A 358 -3.48 0.73 -24.67
C VAL A 358 -3.99 -0.11 -23.52
N ARG A 359 -4.29 0.52 -22.36
CA ARG A 359 -4.84 -0.17 -21.19
C ARG A 359 -6.19 -0.84 -21.52
N ALA A 360 -7.10 -0.14 -22.21
CA ALA A 360 -8.39 -0.68 -22.60
C ALA A 360 -8.23 -1.87 -23.55
N GLU A 361 -7.38 -1.76 -24.55
CA GLU A 361 -7.10 -2.79 -25.56
C GLU A 361 -6.44 -4.03 -24.96
N LEU A 362 -5.64 -3.86 -23.90
CA LEU A 362 -5.02 -4.96 -23.15
C LEU A 362 -5.94 -5.58 -22.08
N GLY A 363 -7.27 -5.31 -22.12
CA GLY A 363 -8.24 -5.91 -21.21
C GLY A 363 -8.23 -5.30 -19.81
N HIS A 364 -7.95 -4.02 -19.69
CA HIS A 364 -8.05 -3.23 -18.46
C HIS A 364 -7.22 -3.75 -17.27
N PRO A 365 -5.92 -4.10 -17.43
CA PRO A 365 -5.12 -4.50 -16.29
C PRO A 365 -5.10 -3.40 -15.22
N HIS A 366 -4.99 -3.80 -13.94
CA HIS A 366 -4.74 -2.85 -12.87
C HIS A 366 -3.39 -2.14 -13.11
N MET A 367 -3.38 -0.82 -12.91
CA MET A 367 -2.15 -0.02 -13.08
C MET A 367 -1.23 -0.16 -11.87
N VAL A 368 -0.91 -1.40 -11.53
CA VAL A 368 0.08 -1.80 -10.53
C VAL A 368 1.26 -2.48 -11.22
N THR A 369 2.39 -2.56 -10.57
CA THR A 369 3.57 -3.28 -11.07
C THR A 369 3.26 -4.77 -11.30
N PRO A 370 3.64 -5.38 -12.44
CA PRO A 370 4.42 -4.79 -13.55
C PRO A 370 3.58 -4.14 -14.66
N PHE A 371 2.25 -4.25 -14.62
CA PHE A 371 1.34 -3.88 -15.72
C PHE A 371 1.43 -2.40 -16.09
N SER A 372 1.44 -1.52 -15.11
CA SER A 372 1.56 -0.08 -15.33
C SER A 372 2.86 0.32 -16.05
N GLN A 373 3.93 -0.46 -15.88
CA GLN A 373 5.20 -0.20 -16.56
C GLN A 373 5.10 -0.52 -18.04
N PHE A 374 4.72 -1.74 -18.41
CA PHE A 374 4.69 -2.11 -19.81
C PHE A 374 3.55 -1.45 -20.60
N VAL A 375 2.41 -1.16 -19.97
CA VAL A 375 1.34 -0.35 -20.59
C VAL A 375 1.85 1.07 -20.90
N GLY A 376 2.56 1.70 -19.95
CA GLY A 376 3.15 3.02 -20.17
C GLY A 376 4.23 3.02 -21.25
N VAL A 377 5.13 2.03 -21.24
CA VAL A 377 6.18 1.89 -22.26
C VAL A 377 5.56 1.67 -23.65
N GLN A 378 4.54 0.81 -23.77
CA GLN A 378 3.85 0.62 -25.05
C GLN A 378 3.20 1.90 -25.56
N ALA A 379 2.56 2.68 -24.67
CA ALA A 379 1.97 3.96 -25.05
C ALA A 379 3.03 4.95 -25.56
N VAL A 380 4.17 5.05 -24.86
CA VAL A 380 5.30 5.89 -25.31
C VAL A 380 5.80 5.46 -26.70
N LEU A 381 5.99 4.16 -26.92
CA LEU A 381 6.43 3.63 -28.21
C LEU A 381 5.43 3.94 -29.33
N ASN A 382 4.12 3.75 -29.09
CA ASN A 382 3.08 4.08 -30.07
C ASN A 382 3.13 5.55 -30.49
N VAL A 383 3.32 6.46 -29.52
CA VAL A 383 3.43 7.91 -29.76
C VAL A 383 4.73 8.26 -30.48
N MET A 384 5.85 7.65 -30.11
CA MET A 384 7.16 7.91 -30.75
C MET A 384 7.20 7.47 -32.22
N GLU A 385 6.74 6.25 -32.48
CA GLU A 385 6.80 5.66 -33.81
C GLU A 385 5.71 6.21 -34.77
N GLY A 386 4.67 6.88 -34.22
CA GLY A 386 3.53 7.35 -35.00
C GLY A 386 2.69 6.21 -35.61
N LYS A 387 3.02 4.96 -35.30
CA LYS A 387 2.29 3.76 -35.71
C LYS A 387 2.15 2.83 -34.50
N ARG A 388 0.90 2.57 -34.14
CA ARG A 388 0.58 1.77 -32.97
C ARG A 388 1.01 0.32 -33.14
N TYR A 389 1.59 -0.24 -32.08
CA TYR A 389 2.10 -1.62 -32.01
C TYR A 389 3.12 -1.99 -33.12
N SER A 390 3.79 -1.02 -33.71
CA SER A 390 4.90 -1.29 -34.65
C SER A 390 6.16 -1.80 -33.93
N LYS A 391 6.32 -1.37 -32.68
CA LYS A 391 7.31 -1.90 -31.73
C LYS A 391 6.59 -2.34 -30.47
N VAL A 392 6.86 -3.56 -30.02
CA VAL A 392 6.19 -4.18 -28.88
C VAL A 392 7.23 -4.72 -27.92
N PRO A 393 7.24 -4.28 -26.64
CA PRO A 393 8.07 -4.88 -25.58
C PRO A 393 7.71 -6.36 -25.37
N GLU A 394 8.71 -7.15 -24.99
CA GLU A 394 8.53 -8.58 -24.72
C GLU A 394 7.50 -8.82 -23.60
N GLU A 395 7.47 -7.97 -22.60
CA GLU A 395 6.50 -8.06 -21.48
C GLU A 395 5.05 -7.94 -21.96
N VAL A 396 4.79 -7.11 -22.99
CA VAL A 396 3.45 -6.96 -23.59
C VAL A 396 3.07 -8.22 -24.38
N ARG A 397 4.02 -8.83 -25.11
CA ARG A 397 3.82 -10.12 -25.79
C ARG A 397 3.55 -11.24 -24.82
N LEU A 398 4.38 -11.36 -23.77
CA LEU A 398 4.20 -12.36 -22.70
C LEU A 398 2.83 -12.18 -22.00
N TYR A 399 2.42 -10.92 -21.77
CA TYR A 399 1.11 -10.63 -21.21
C TYR A 399 -0.03 -11.12 -22.13
N ALA A 400 0.03 -10.78 -23.42
CA ALA A 400 -0.97 -11.20 -24.39
C ALA A 400 -1.04 -12.72 -24.54
N ARG A 401 0.08 -13.44 -24.33
CA ARG A 401 0.16 -14.91 -24.33
C ARG A 401 -0.30 -15.57 -23.03
N GLY A 402 -0.62 -14.80 -21.98
CA GLY A 402 -1.11 -15.35 -20.71
C GLY A 402 -0.05 -15.66 -19.66
N TYR A 403 1.23 -15.29 -19.87
CA TYR A 403 2.32 -15.54 -18.90
C TYR A 403 2.02 -15.04 -17.49
N TYR A 404 1.31 -13.90 -17.38
CA TYR A 404 0.96 -13.31 -16.09
C TYR A 404 -0.36 -13.83 -15.52
N GLY A 405 -1.12 -14.61 -16.27
CA GLY A 405 -2.46 -15.08 -15.93
C GLY A 405 -3.53 -14.55 -16.88
N MET A 406 -4.79 -14.76 -16.52
CA MET A 406 -5.93 -14.31 -17.32
C MET A 406 -6.15 -12.81 -17.18
N PRO A 407 -6.29 -12.06 -18.29
CA PRO A 407 -6.70 -10.67 -18.25
C PRO A 407 -8.08 -10.48 -17.58
N ILE A 408 -8.27 -9.33 -16.95
CA ILE A 408 -9.55 -8.98 -16.29
C ILE A 408 -10.72 -8.95 -17.29
N HIS A 409 -10.44 -8.46 -18.49
CA HIS A 409 -11.36 -8.46 -19.63
C HIS A 409 -10.60 -8.99 -20.87
N PRO A 410 -11.26 -9.64 -21.83
CA PRO A 410 -10.60 -10.06 -23.06
C PRO A 410 -9.84 -8.90 -23.74
N LEU A 411 -8.66 -9.20 -24.31
CA LEU A 411 -7.92 -8.25 -25.13
C LEU A 411 -8.74 -7.90 -26.38
N ASP A 412 -8.53 -6.69 -26.91
CA ASP A 412 -9.04 -6.35 -28.23
C ASP A 412 -8.54 -7.38 -29.26
N PRO A 413 -9.42 -8.03 -30.06
CA PRO A 413 -9.03 -9.11 -30.95
C PRO A 413 -7.95 -8.69 -31.97
N ASN A 414 -8.04 -7.48 -32.53
CA ASN A 414 -7.07 -7.00 -33.51
C ASN A 414 -5.70 -6.75 -32.89
N VAL A 415 -5.71 -6.23 -31.65
CA VAL A 415 -4.47 -6.00 -30.89
C VAL A 415 -3.86 -7.32 -30.48
N ARG A 416 -4.66 -8.26 -29.97
CA ARG A 416 -4.19 -9.61 -29.63
C ARG A 416 -3.51 -10.29 -30.84
N ASP A 417 -4.18 -10.29 -31.99
CA ASP A 417 -3.66 -10.92 -33.20
C ASP A 417 -2.36 -10.22 -33.68
N ALA A 418 -2.27 -8.91 -33.53
CA ALA A 418 -1.02 -8.16 -33.83
C ALA A 418 0.12 -8.47 -32.84
N LEU A 419 -0.20 -8.80 -31.59
CA LEU A 419 0.80 -9.06 -30.54
C LEU A 419 1.36 -10.49 -30.60
N ILE A 420 0.51 -11.49 -30.82
CA ILE A 420 0.87 -12.89 -30.69
C ILE A 420 0.74 -13.70 -31.99
N ALA A 421 0.02 -13.17 -33.01
CA ALA A 421 -0.25 -13.90 -34.24
C ALA A 421 -0.68 -15.37 -33.97
N ASP A 422 0.08 -16.34 -34.47
CA ASP A 422 -0.13 -17.77 -34.26
C ASP A 422 0.67 -18.37 -33.09
N GLU A 423 1.32 -17.53 -32.26
CA GLU A 423 2.09 -18.04 -31.12
C GLU A 423 1.18 -18.69 -30.07
N PRO A 424 1.59 -19.84 -29.50
CA PRO A 424 0.77 -20.53 -28.50
C PRO A 424 0.61 -19.68 -27.23
N LEU A 425 -0.56 -19.82 -26.59
CA LEU A 425 -0.75 -19.31 -25.24
C LEU A 425 0.18 -20.04 -24.27
N LEU A 426 0.61 -19.32 -23.24
CA LEU A 426 1.45 -19.83 -22.18
C LEU A 426 0.58 -20.25 -20.99
N ASP A 427 0.91 -21.37 -20.39
CA ASP A 427 0.39 -21.69 -19.07
C ASP A 427 1.20 -20.92 -18.02
N SER A 428 0.53 -20.03 -17.33
CA SER A 428 1.17 -19.21 -16.29
C SER A 428 1.70 -20.03 -15.11
N LEU A 429 1.28 -21.28 -14.95
CA LEU A 429 1.67 -22.18 -13.88
C LEU A 429 2.72 -23.22 -14.30
N GLU A 430 3.08 -23.27 -15.59
CA GLU A 430 4.04 -24.25 -16.11
C GLU A 430 5.42 -24.10 -15.46
N GLY A 431 6.02 -25.24 -15.09
CA GLY A 431 7.38 -25.33 -14.53
C GLY A 431 7.54 -24.84 -13.08
N LEU A 432 6.46 -24.45 -12.40
CA LEU A 432 6.57 -23.98 -11.00
C LEU A 432 6.88 -25.10 -10.00
N ASP A 433 6.59 -26.34 -10.34
CA ASP A 433 6.85 -27.54 -9.53
C ASP A 433 8.27 -28.09 -9.70
N GLU A 434 9.04 -27.62 -10.68
CA GLU A 434 10.41 -28.03 -10.88
C GLU A 434 11.32 -27.51 -9.75
N PRO A 435 12.16 -28.41 -9.13
CA PRO A 435 13.09 -28.00 -8.08
C PRO A 435 14.14 -27.00 -8.59
N PHE A 436 14.04 -25.76 -8.16
CA PHE A 436 14.91 -24.67 -8.60
C PHE A 436 16.07 -24.37 -7.63
N LEU A 437 15.83 -24.46 -6.32
CA LEU A 437 16.83 -24.15 -5.30
C LEU A 437 18.12 -24.98 -5.39
N PRO A 438 18.09 -26.31 -5.65
CA PRO A 438 19.31 -27.08 -5.79
C PRO A 438 20.18 -26.59 -6.96
N LYS A 439 19.55 -26.22 -8.08
CA LYS A 439 20.24 -25.68 -9.26
C LYS A 439 20.92 -24.35 -8.94
N ILE A 440 20.21 -23.40 -8.37
CA ILE A 440 20.75 -22.09 -8.01
C ILE A 440 21.88 -22.19 -7.00
N ARG A 441 21.75 -23.04 -5.97
CA ARG A 441 22.81 -23.26 -4.99
C ARG A 441 24.08 -23.84 -5.63
N LYS A 442 23.95 -24.71 -6.63
CA LYS A 442 25.07 -25.29 -7.37
C LYS A 442 25.72 -24.26 -8.30
N GLU A 443 24.94 -23.47 -9.01
CA GLU A 443 25.44 -22.54 -10.05
C GLU A 443 25.99 -21.23 -9.47
N HIS A 444 25.41 -20.73 -8.37
CA HIS A 444 25.69 -19.39 -7.83
C HIS A 444 26.11 -19.39 -6.36
N GLY A 445 26.08 -20.54 -5.69
CA GLY A 445 26.54 -20.65 -4.29
C GLY A 445 28.05 -20.61 -4.12
N PRO A 446 28.55 -20.62 -2.88
CA PRO A 446 27.77 -20.72 -1.66
C PRO A 446 27.05 -19.40 -1.27
N PHE A 447 25.89 -19.52 -0.62
CA PHE A 447 25.16 -18.42 0.00
C PHE A 447 25.36 -18.45 1.52
N ASP A 448 25.46 -17.29 2.16
CA ASP A 448 25.68 -17.18 3.61
C ASP A 448 24.48 -17.73 4.40
N SER A 449 23.28 -17.60 3.85
CA SER A 449 22.02 -18.06 4.47
C SER A 449 20.89 -18.20 3.42
N ASP A 450 19.74 -18.71 3.85
CA ASP A 450 18.50 -18.68 3.06
C ASP A 450 18.04 -17.23 2.75
N GLU A 451 18.28 -16.31 3.67
CA GLU A 451 18.00 -14.89 3.51
C GLU A 451 18.87 -14.27 2.41
N ASP A 452 20.14 -14.61 2.38
CA ASP A 452 21.08 -14.18 1.34
C ASP A 452 20.71 -14.75 -0.04
N LEU A 453 20.29 -16.02 -0.09
CA LEU A 453 19.77 -16.62 -1.32
C LEU A 453 18.51 -15.89 -1.83
N LEU A 454 17.57 -15.56 -0.96
CA LEU A 454 16.36 -14.82 -1.35
C LEU A 454 16.69 -13.38 -1.80
N LEU A 455 17.67 -12.72 -1.20
CA LEU A 455 18.19 -11.43 -1.68
C LEU A 455 18.76 -11.56 -3.09
N PHE A 456 19.54 -12.63 -3.36
CA PHE A 456 20.07 -12.89 -4.70
C PHE A 456 18.95 -13.10 -5.74
N LEU A 457 17.88 -13.82 -5.37
CA LEU A 457 16.77 -14.09 -6.28
C LEU A 457 15.87 -12.87 -6.54
N PHE A 458 15.70 -11.99 -5.55
CA PHE A 458 14.75 -10.87 -5.64
C PHE A 458 15.39 -9.56 -6.14
N LEU A 459 16.69 -9.40 -5.99
CA LEU A 459 17.42 -8.24 -6.48
C LEU A 459 18.02 -8.51 -7.88
N ASN A 460 18.21 -7.46 -8.66
CA ASN A 460 19.03 -7.62 -9.86
C ASN A 460 20.52 -7.83 -9.48
N PRO A 461 21.34 -8.43 -10.36
CA PRO A 461 22.72 -8.80 -10.03
C PRO A 461 23.59 -7.63 -9.54
N ALA A 462 23.43 -6.45 -10.12
CA ALA A 462 24.18 -5.26 -9.71
C ALA A 462 23.76 -4.78 -8.32
N ALA A 463 22.46 -4.77 -8.05
CA ALA A 463 21.90 -4.41 -6.75
C ALA A 463 22.35 -5.36 -5.63
N TYR A 464 22.31 -6.67 -5.89
CA TYR A 464 22.79 -7.67 -4.93
C TYR A 464 24.27 -7.52 -4.64
N SER A 465 25.11 -7.35 -5.68
CA SER A 465 26.55 -7.13 -5.52
C SER A 465 26.86 -5.86 -4.71
N ASN A 466 26.18 -4.75 -5.02
CA ASN A 466 26.33 -3.51 -4.28
C ASN A 466 25.88 -3.64 -2.83
N PHE A 467 24.74 -4.32 -2.59
CA PHE A 467 24.26 -4.58 -1.23
C PHE A 467 25.30 -5.36 -0.43
N ARG A 468 25.81 -6.47 -0.96
CA ARG A 468 26.87 -7.27 -0.31
C ARG A 468 28.12 -6.45 0.05
N LYS A 469 28.49 -5.51 -0.81
CA LYS A 469 29.68 -4.66 -0.63
C LYS A 469 29.46 -3.53 0.37
N TYR A 470 28.29 -2.91 0.40
CA TYR A 470 28.05 -1.67 1.13
C TYR A 470 27.06 -1.80 2.29
N ARG A 471 26.50 -3.00 2.53
CA ARG A 471 25.58 -3.20 3.65
C ARG A 471 26.21 -2.80 4.96
N THR A 472 25.44 -2.10 5.77
CA THR A 472 25.84 -1.66 7.12
C THR A 472 24.88 -2.25 8.14
N PRO A 473 25.37 -2.65 9.33
CA PRO A 473 24.50 -3.00 10.44
C PRO A 473 23.51 -1.88 10.76
N ILE A 474 22.30 -2.22 11.12
CA ILE A 474 21.28 -1.26 11.51
C ILE A 474 21.62 -0.73 12.90
N ALA A 475 22.31 0.41 12.93
CA ALA A 475 22.60 1.10 14.19
C ALA A 475 21.45 2.06 14.55
N TRP A 476 20.89 1.90 15.72
CA TRP A 476 19.83 2.76 16.24
C TRP A 476 19.97 3.01 17.74
N ASN A 477 19.34 4.07 18.21
CA ASN A 477 19.37 4.45 19.62
C ASN A 477 17.93 4.37 20.18
N PRO A 478 17.64 3.48 21.15
CA PRO A 478 16.32 3.37 21.76
C PRO A 478 15.89 4.65 22.50
N ASN A 479 16.86 5.46 22.93
CA ASN A 479 16.59 6.73 23.62
C ASN A 479 16.53 7.91 22.65
N ARG A 480 16.53 7.68 21.33
CA ARG A 480 16.37 8.75 20.34
C ARG A 480 15.00 9.40 20.54
N SER A 481 14.99 10.68 20.84
CA SER A 481 13.75 11.43 21.01
C SER A 481 13.90 12.86 20.48
N PRO A 482 12.80 13.52 20.07
CA PRO A 482 12.82 14.92 19.65
C PRO A 482 13.42 15.84 20.70
N LEU A 483 13.14 15.58 21.98
CA LEU A 483 13.65 16.37 23.10
C LEU A 483 15.17 16.24 23.24
N ILE A 484 15.71 15.03 23.19
CA ILE A 484 17.16 14.79 23.27
C ILE A 484 17.87 15.43 22.06
N SER A 485 17.30 15.31 20.87
CA SER A 485 17.84 15.97 19.68
C SER A 485 17.85 17.49 19.83
N LEU A 486 16.75 18.09 20.31
CA LEU A 486 16.68 19.52 20.59
C LEU A 486 17.76 19.96 21.60
N ILE A 487 17.89 19.26 22.72
CA ILE A 487 18.91 19.56 23.73
C ILE A 487 20.31 19.48 23.11
N THR A 488 20.57 18.46 22.31
CA THR A 488 21.87 18.27 21.65
C THR A 488 22.17 19.40 20.67
N GLU A 489 21.23 19.83 19.86
CA GLU A 489 21.40 20.94 18.92
C GLU A 489 21.60 22.28 19.65
N LEU A 490 20.78 22.54 20.67
CA LEU A 490 20.92 23.74 21.50
C LEU A 490 22.30 23.80 22.21
N SER A 491 22.82 22.66 22.65
CA SER A 491 24.15 22.60 23.31
C SER A 491 25.30 22.93 22.36
N LYS A 492 25.13 22.79 21.06
CA LYS A 492 26.12 23.11 20.03
C LYS A 492 26.16 24.60 19.68
N MET A 493 25.15 25.38 20.06
CA MET A 493 25.08 26.82 19.76
C MET A 493 25.94 27.62 20.71
N PRO A 494 27.11 28.21 20.29
CA PRO A 494 28.08 28.82 21.20
C PRO A 494 27.54 30.04 21.93
N ASP A 495 26.68 30.82 21.30
CA ASP A 495 26.12 32.06 21.82
C ASP A 495 24.90 31.89 22.72
N LEU A 496 24.43 30.67 22.88
CA LEU A 496 23.23 30.38 23.65
C LEU A 496 23.57 30.20 25.13
N ARG A 497 23.21 31.18 25.98
CA ARG A 497 23.46 31.14 27.43
C ARG A 497 22.38 30.41 28.20
N SER A 498 21.11 30.58 27.82
CA SER A 498 19.98 29.85 28.41
C SER A 498 18.83 29.74 27.44
N VAL A 499 18.10 28.62 27.54
CA VAL A 499 16.84 28.40 26.83
C VAL A 499 15.81 27.91 27.82
N GLN A 500 14.61 28.44 27.72
CA GLN A 500 13.46 27.93 28.45
C GLN A 500 12.39 27.52 27.43
N PHE A 501 11.94 26.28 27.55
CA PHE A 501 10.92 25.70 26.72
C PHE A 501 9.76 25.22 27.60
N SER A 502 8.52 25.47 27.19
CA SER A 502 7.35 24.91 27.86
C SER A 502 6.31 24.43 26.84
N ARG A 503 5.82 23.21 27.02
CA ARG A 503 4.73 22.63 26.22
C ARG A 503 3.85 21.80 27.18
N GLY A 504 2.62 22.22 27.42
CA GLY A 504 1.74 21.60 28.39
C GLY A 504 2.37 21.59 29.80
N SER A 505 2.47 20.42 30.41
CA SER A 505 3.11 20.23 31.72
C SER A 505 4.65 20.19 31.67
N LEU A 506 5.23 20.01 30.47
CA LEU A 506 6.68 19.96 30.30
C LEU A 506 7.26 21.37 30.35
N LYS A 507 8.17 21.62 31.30
CA LYS A 507 8.99 22.83 31.39
C LYS A 507 10.45 22.40 31.42
N LEU A 508 11.20 22.80 30.40
CA LEU A 508 12.63 22.56 30.30
C LEU A 508 13.37 23.90 30.41
N LYS A 509 14.34 23.98 31.26
CA LYS A 509 15.28 25.11 31.33
C LYS A 509 16.69 24.55 31.17
N LEU A 510 17.37 24.95 30.10
CA LEU A 510 18.77 24.67 29.85
C LEU A 510 19.55 25.96 30.13
N ALA A 511 20.59 25.88 30.91
CA ALA A 511 21.51 27.00 31.13
C ALA A 511 22.95 26.46 31.08
N ARG A 512 23.85 27.20 30.43
CA ARG A 512 25.29 26.93 30.57
C ARG A 512 25.72 27.36 31.94
N SER A 513 26.40 26.47 32.66
CA SER A 513 27.18 26.89 33.80
C SER A 513 28.42 27.61 33.29
N ASP A 514 28.61 28.85 33.69
CA ASP A 514 29.90 29.51 33.54
C ASP A 514 30.90 28.68 34.36
N VAL A 515 31.77 27.91 33.69
CA VAL A 515 32.92 27.23 34.28
C VAL A 515 34.12 28.08 34.00
#